data_4dc3ab79c0902528e3f1d66b4e996b03
#
_entry.id   4dc3ab79c0902528e3f1d66b4e996b03
#
_cell.length_a   1.000
_cell.length_b   1.000
_cell.length_c   1.000
_cell.angle_alpha   90.00
_cell.angle_beta   90.00
_cell.angle_gamma   90.00
#
_symmetry.space_group_name_H-M   'P 1'
#
loop_
_entity.id
_entity.type
_entity.pdbx_description
1 polymer ?
#
loop_
_entity_poly.entity_id
_entity_poly.type
_entity_poly.pdbx_seq_one_letter_code
_entity_poly.pdbx_strand_id
1 'polypeptide(L)'
;MKENIPGYPGYHITKDGKVYTHKSGGWKLRKTSNSSSTGRIRVRINSKWLQVSRLVALAWVKNPNPDIYDVVMHLDNNPENNYYKNLKWGTQSQNILQAYRDGNLKTPSALIARGEAHSNSSITNQTRNMIVDLRINYKVPESKLSIIFGISKRPINKIVSQYKSGIRWDNNPIKT
;
A
#
# COMPACT_ATOMS: atom_id res chain seq x y z
N MET A 1 15.50 -20.89 -7.81
CA MET A 1 16.35 -20.31 -6.73
C MET A 1 15.43 -19.88 -5.59
N LYS A 2 15.82 -20.12 -4.34
CA LYS A 2 15.09 -19.72 -3.12
C LYS A 2 15.99 -18.80 -2.32
N GLU A 3 15.42 -17.78 -1.70
CA GLU A 3 16.15 -16.80 -0.89
C GLU A 3 15.58 -16.75 0.52
N ASN A 4 16.40 -16.44 1.51
CA ASN A 4 15.96 -16.22 2.89
C ASN A 4 14.99 -15.03 2.94
N ILE A 5 13.96 -15.14 3.74
CA ILE A 5 13.04 -14.02 3.99
C ILE A 5 13.60 -13.19 5.15
N PRO A 6 14.01 -11.93 4.92
CA PRO A 6 14.50 -11.07 6.00
C PRO A 6 13.49 -10.95 7.14
N GLY A 7 13.94 -11.14 8.39
CA GLY A 7 13.08 -11.12 9.58
C GLY A 7 12.30 -12.40 9.86
N TYR A 8 12.45 -13.45 9.02
CA TYR A 8 11.75 -14.73 9.18
C TYR A 8 12.71 -15.91 9.04
N PRO A 9 13.55 -16.19 10.06
CA PRO A 9 14.55 -17.27 10.01
C PRO A 9 13.89 -18.62 9.77
N GLY A 10 14.52 -19.46 8.94
CA GLY A 10 14.01 -20.78 8.57
C GLY A 10 12.93 -20.78 7.48
N TYR A 11 12.57 -19.61 6.94
CA TYR A 11 11.66 -19.48 5.80
C TYR A 11 12.39 -18.91 4.59
N HIS A 12 12.10 -19.49 3.43
CA HIS A 12 12.66 -19.09 2.14
C HIS A 12 11.54 -18.85 1.14
N ILE A 13 11.81 -17.99 0.16
CA ILE A 13 10.85 -17.64 -0.87
C ILE A 13 11.49 -17.63 -2.25
N THR A 14 10.74 -18.09 -3.25
CA THR A 14 11.11 -18.00 -4.66
C THR A 14 10.67 -16.68 -5.28
N LYS A 15 11.21 -16.37 -6.45
CA LYS A 15 10.86 -15.17 -7.23
C LYS A 15 9.39 -15.09 -7.64
N ASP A 16 8.71 -16.24 -7.70
CA ASP A 16 7.28 -16.39 -8.03
C ASP A 16 6.37 -16.49 -6.79
N GLY A 17 6.93 -16.33 -5.58
CA GLY A 17 6.15 -16.27 -4.33
C GLY A 17 5.87 -17.60 -3.65
N LYS A 18 6.52 -18.70 -4.04
CA LYS A 18 6.41 -19.97 -3.31
C LYS A 18 7.24 -19.91 -2.03
N VAL A 19 6.59 -20.08 -0.88
CA VAL A 19 7.22 -20.01 0.44
C VAL A 19 7.54 -21.42 0.93
N TYR A 20 8.76 -21.60 1.42
CA TYR A 20 9.26 -22.86 1.94
C TYR A 20 9.75 -22.69 3.38
N THR A 21 9.67 -23.77 4.15
CA THR A 21 10.35 -23.89 5.44
C THR A 21 11.30 -25.07 5.39
N HIS A 22 12.47 -24.93 6.02
CA HIS A 22 13.41 -26.03 6.18
C HIS A 22 13.17 -26.67 7.54
N LYS A 23 13.00 -27.99 7.55
CA LYS A 23 12.90 -28.84 8.75
C LYS A 23 13.79 -30.07 8.58
N SER A 24 13.95 -30.87 9.63
CA SER A 24 14.80 -32.07 9.65
C SER A 24 14.57 -33.07 8.52
N GLY A 25 13.43 -33.01 7.83
CA GLY A 25 13.11 -33.81 6.63
C GLY A 25 13.30 -33.06 5.30
N GLY A 26 13.96 -31.88 5.27
CA GLY A 26 14.20 -31.11 4.06
C GLY A 26 13.23 -29.92 3.85
N TRP A 27 13.10 -29.51 2.60
CA TRP A 27 12.30 -28.36 2.21
C TRP A 27 10.81 -28.71 2.12
N LYS A 28 9.97 -28.00 2.87
CA LYS A 28 8.51 -28.15 2.83
C LYS A 28 7.85 -26.87 2.27
N LEU A 29 7.09 -27.03 1.19
CA LEU A 29 6.26 -25.94 0.64
C LEU A 29 5.15 -25.58 1.63
N ARG A 30 4.97 -24.30 1.87
CA ARG A 30 3.90 -23.76 2.72
C ARG A 30 2.63 -23.54 1.93
N LYS A 31 1.49 -23.93 2.49
CA LYS A 31 0.17 -23.67 1.91
C LYS A 31 -0.13 -22.16 1.95
N THR A 32 -0.53 -21.60 0.83
CA THR A 32 -1.03 -20.23 0.71
C THR A 32 -2.55 -20.19 0.69
N SER A 33 -3.11 -19.03 0.99
CA SER A 33 -4.55 -18.78 0.94
C SER A 33 -4.80 -17.44 0.27
N ASN A 34 -5.83 -17.35 -0.55
CA ASN A 34 -6.29 -16.09 -1.11
C ASN A 34 -7.19 -15.36 -0.10
N SER A 35 -7.02 -14.06 0.02
CA SER A 35 -7.91 -13.21 0.82
C SER A 35 -9.17 -12.90 0.03
N SER A 36 -10.34 -13.38 0.48
CA SER A 36 -11.63 -13.17 -0.18
C SER A 36 -11.97 -11.68 -0.39
N SER A 37 -11.52 -10.79 0.52
CA SER A 37 -11.83 -9.36 0.46
C SER A 37 -10.90 -8.56 -0.46
N THR A 38 -9.63 -9.00 -0.63
CA THR A 38 -8.61 -8.21 -1.34
C THR A 38 -7.98 -8.93 -2.52
N GLY A 39 -8.26 -10.22 -2.74
CA GLY A 39 -7.59 -11.06 -3.74
C GLY A 39 -6.12 -11.33 -3.46
N ARG A 40 -5.56 -10.83 -2.34
CA ARG A 40 -4.13 -10.95 -2.04
C ARG A 40 -3.79 -12.33 -1.51
N ILE A 41 -2.73 -12.92 -2.05
CA ILE A 41 -2.19 -14.19 -1.58
C ILE A 41 -1.49 -13.99 -0.23
N ARG A 42 -1.82 -14.85 0.73
CA ARG A 42 -1.26 -14.84 2.08
C ARG A 42 -0.70 -16.20 2.45
N VAL A 43 0.28 -16.21 3.32
CA VAL A 43 0.88 -17.41 3.93
C VAL A 43 0.94 -17.26 5.43
N ARG A 44 0.78 -18.35 6.17
CA ARG A 44 0.88 -18.35 7.63
C ARG A 44 2.31 -18.66 8.06
N ILE A 45 2.96 -17.70 8.71
CA ILE A 45 4.30 -17.81 9.32
C ILE A 45 4.19 -17.41 10.79
N ASN A 46 4.69 -18.25 11.70
CA ASN A 46 4.69 -18.00 13.16
C ASN A 46 3.31 -17.51 13.65
N SER A 47 2.25 -18.25 13.27
CA SER A 47 0.85 -17.94 13.61
C SER A 47 0.26 -16.64 13.05
N LYS A 48 1.01 -15.85 12.26
CA LYS A 48 0.56 -14.63 11.62
C LYS A 48 0.33 -14.84 10.12
N TRP A 49 -0.73 -14.20 9.58
CA TRP A 49 -0.97 -14.14 8.16
C TRP A 49 -0.17 -13.01 7.53
N LEU A 50 0.70 -13.33 6.59
CA LEU A 50 1.58 -12.38 5.90
C LEU A 50 1.27 -12.39 4.40
N GLN A 51 1.35 -11.22 3.76
CA GLN A 51 1.17 -11.10 2.31
C GLN A 51 2.39 -11.64 1.58
N VAL A 52 2.18 -12.53 0.61
CA VAL A 52 3.25 -13.13 -0.18
C VAL A 52 4.00 -12.06 -0.97
N SER A 53 3.31 -11.08 -1.56
CA SER A 53 3.94 -9.94 -2.25
C SER A 53 4.98 -9.23 -1.38
N ARG A 54 4.65 -8.97 -0.10
CA ARG A 54 5.59 -8.31 0.82
C ARG A 54 6.81 -9.17 1.11
N LEU A 55 6.63 -10.48 1.28
CA LEU A 55 7.73 -11.41 1.51
C LEU A 55 8.65 -11.52 0.28
N VAL A 56 8.08 -11.56 -0.92
CA VAL A 56 8.86 -11.53 -2.18
C VAL A 56 9.62 -10.22 -2.30
N ALA A 57 8.96 -9.09 -2.03
CA ALA A 57 9.60 -7.79 -2.13
C ALA A 57 10.75 -7.64 -1.13
N LEU A 58 10.59 -8.13 0.11
CA LEU A 58 11.67 -8.14 1.12
C LEU A 58 12.90 -8.93 0.67
N ALA A 59 12.70 -10.06 -0.02
CA ALA A 59 13.79 -10.96 -0.42
C ALA A 59 14.42 -10.58 -1.78
N TRP A 60 13.64 -10.02 -2.72
CA TRP A 60 14.06 -9.92 -4.12
C TRP A 60 14.00 -8.51 -4.71
N VAL A 61 13.36 -7.56 -4.04
CA VAL A 61 13.19 -6.19 -4.56
C VAL A 61 13.90 -5.21 -3.64
N LYS A 62 14.98 -4.58 -4.13
CA LYS A 62 15.68 -3.56 -3.35
C LYS A 62 14.73 -2.41 -3.00
N ASN A 63 14.61 -2.09 -1.72
CA ASN A 63 13.91 -0.90 -1.26
C ASN A 63 14.90 0.27 -1.24
N PRO A 64 14.72 1.31 -2.08
CA PRO A 64 15.66 2.42 -2.13
C PRO A 64 15.58 3.35 -0.92
N ASN A 65 14.44 3.37 -0.22
CA ASN A 65 14.24 4.19 0.98
C ASN A 65 13.20 3.53 1.90
N PRO A 66 13.62 2.63 2.81
CA PRO A 66 12.71 1.88 3.70
C PRO A 66 11.88 2.76 4.64
N ASP A 67 12.37 3.94 4.99
CA ASP A 67 11.67 4.88 5.88
C ASP A 67 10.47 5.55 5.20
N ILE A 68 10.48 5.60 3.86
CA ILE A 68 9.44 6.26 3.07
C ILE A 68 8.59 5.24 2.31
N TYR A 69 9.23 4.21 1.74
CA TYR A 69 8.56 3.22 0.89
C TYR A 69 8.20 1.98 1.70
N ASP A 70 7.04 2.00 2.30
CA ASP A 70 6.51 0.95 3.18
C ASP A 70 5.44 0.06 2.51
N VAL A 71 4.96 0.45 1.32
CA VAL A 71 3.93 -0.26 0.58
C VAL A 71 4.54 -1.03 -0.59
N VAL A 72 4.09 -2.29 -0.78
CA VAL A 72 4.40 -3.08 -1.97
C VAL A 72 3.25 -2.95 -2.96
N MET A 73 3.57 -2.48 -4.15
CA MET A 73 2.65 -2.24 -5.26
C MET A 73 2.81 -3.34 -6.31
N HIS A 74 1.70 -3.78 -6.93
CA HIS A 74 1.72 -4.64 -8.12
C HIS A 74 1.65 -3.74 -9.35
N LEU A 75 2.61 -3.87 -10.25
CA LEU A 75 2.70 -3.01 -11.44
C LEU A 75 1.55 -3.26 -12.44
N ASP A 76 1.05 -4.49 -12.48
CA ASP A 76 -0.09 -4.91 -13.31
C ASP A 76 -1.44 -4.80 -12.61
N ASN A 77 -1.49 -4.28 -11.37
CA ASN A 77 -2.65 -4.24 -10.48
C ASN A 77 -3.29 -5.61 -10.19
N ASN A 78 -2.64 -6.72 -10.51
CA ASN A 78 -3.10 -8.05 -10.17
C ASN A 78 -2.53 -8.51 -8.83
N PRO A 79 -3.34 -8.59 -7.75
CA PRO A 79 -2.87 -8.95 -6.40
C PRO A 79 -2.41 -10.41 -6.29
N GLU A 80 -2.66 -11.25 -7.28
CA GLU A 80 -2.24 -12.64 -7.34
C GLU A 80 -0.86 -12.81 -7.99
N ASN A 81 -0.45 -11.86 -8.85
CA ASN A 81 0.84 -11.91 -9.54
C ASN A 81 1.98 -11.40 -8.64
N ASN A 82 2.50 -12.30 -7.80
CA ASN A 82 3.57 -11.98 -6.86
C ASN A 82 4.98 -12.20 -7.45
N TYR A 83 5.13 -12.23 -8.78
CA TYR A 83 6.45 -12.30 -9.39
C TYR A 83 7.27 -11.04 -9.10
N TYR A 84 8.53 -11.19 -8.65
CA TYR A 84 9.33 -10.09 -8.11
C TYR A 84 9.49 -8.89 -9.07
N LYS A 85 9.52 -9.12 -10.40
CA LYS A 85 9.59 -8.03 -11.39
C LYS A 85 8.28 -7.24 -11.51
N ASN A 86 7.18 -7.82 -11.06
CA ASN A 86 5.87 -7.17 -10.99
C ASN A 86 5.68 -6.36 -9.70
N LEU A 87 6.64 -6.39 -8.78
CA LEU A 87 6.54 -5.75 -7.48
C LEU A 87 7.47 -4.54 -7.37
N LYS A 88 6.96 -3.49 -6.77
CA LYS A 88 7.72 -2.26 -6.51
C LYS A 88 7.39 -1.74 -5.11
N TRP A 89 8.43 -1.26 -4.42
CA TRP A 89 8.25 -0.48 -3.20
C TRP A 89 7.80 0.95 -3.54
N GLY A 90 6.89 1.48 -2.74
CA GLY A 90 6.37 2.83 -2.90
C GLY A 90 5.63 3.32 -1.68
N THR A 91 5.04 4.51 -1.79
CA THR A 91 4.17 5.10 -0.77
C THR A 91 2.70 4.72 -1.02
N GLN A 92 1.86 4.90 0.01
CA GLN A 92 0.40 4.76 -0.14
C GLN A 92 -0.14 5.75 -1.19
N SER A 93 0.37 6.98 -1.24
CA SER A 93 -0.01 7.97 -2.25
C SER A 93 0.30 7.51 -3.68
N GLN A 94 1.50 6.94 -3.90
CA GLN A 94 1.88 6.38 -5.20
C GLN A 94 0.97 5.24 -5.61
N ASN A 95 0.64 4.34 -4.68
CA ASN A 95 -0.27 3.22 -4.93
C ASN A 95 -1.68 3.70 -5.34
N ILE A 96 -2.22 4.69 -4.63
CA ILE A 96 -3.51 5.31 -4.97
C ILE A 96 -3.45 5.99 -6.34
N LEU A 97 -2.37 6.74 -6.61
CA LEU A 97 -2.20 7.43 -7.88
C LEU A 97 -2.09 6.46 -9.06
N GLN A 98 -1.39 5.34 -8.88
CA GLN A 98 -1.33 4.27 -9.88
C GLN A 98 -2.73 3.70 -10.14
N ALA A 99 -3.45 3.27 -9.10
CA ALA A 99 -4.81 2.73 -9.23
C ALA A 99 -5.77 3.72 -9.92
N TYR A 100 -5.60 5.02 -9.67
CA TYR A 100 -6.38 6.06 -10.35
C TYR A 100 -6.04 6.15 -11.85
N ARG A 101 -4.74 6.17 -12.20
CA ARG A 101 -4.29 6.26 -13.61
C ARG A 101 -4.75 5.06 -14.43
N ASP A 102 -4.74 3.89 -13.81
CA ASP A 102 -5.10 2.62 -14.45
C ASP A 102 -6.63 2.37 -14.46
N GLY A 103 -7.44 3.33 -13.98
CA GLY A 103 -8.91 3.21 -13.91
C GLY A 103 -9.43 2.18 -12.91
N ASN A 104 -8.55 1.64 -12.08
CA ASN A 104 -8.87 0.57 -11.11
C ASN A 104 -9.26 1.09 -9.72
N LEU A 105 -9.41 2.40 -9.57
CA LEU A 105 -9.87 3.01 -8.33
C LEU A 105 -11.36 2.71 -8.16
N LYS A 106 -11.65 1.58 -7.51
CA LYS A 106 -12.99 1.38 -6.94
C LYS A 106 -13.12 2.42 -5.83
N THR A 107 -13.82 3.53 -6.13
CA THR A 107 -14.25 4.45 -5.08
C THR A 107 -14.99 3.60 -4.05
N PRO A 108 -14.46 3.43 -2.83
CA PRO A 108 -15.20 2.65 -1.85
C PRO A 108 -16.49 3.42 -1.59
N SER A 109 -17.63 2.82 -1.93
CA SER A 109 -18.94 3.36 -1.58
C SER A 109 -19.04 3.72 -0.08
N ALA A 110 -18.28 3.03 0.77
CA ALA A 110 -18.11 3.35 2.18
C ALA A 110 -17.36 4.68 2.45
N LEU A 111 -16.48 5.15 1.55
CA LEU A 111 -15.85 6.48 1.68
C LEU A 111 -16.77 7.59 1.17
N ILE A 112 -17.56 7.30 0.12
CA ILE A 112 -18.57 8.24 -0.42
C ILE A 112 -19.72 8.38 0.59
N ALA A 113 -20.24 7.28 1.14
CA ALA A 113 -21.31 7.31 2.14
C ALA A 113 -20.91 8.02 3.45
N ARG A 114 -19.64 7.99 3.83
CA ARG A 114 -19.14 8.74 4.99
C ARG A 114 -18.90 10.22 4.72
N GLY A 115 -18.65 10.62 3.47
CA GLY A 115 -18.44 12.02 3.09
C GLY A 115 -19.71 12.85 3.09
N GLU A 116 -20.84 12.25 2.72
CA GLU A 116 -22.14 12.93 2.62
C GLU A 116 -23.05 12.73 3.85
N ALA A 117 -22.89 11.62 4.58
CA ALA A 117 -23.78 11.27 5.70
C ALA A 117 -23.35 11.85 7.07
N HIS A 118 -22.11 12.33 7.23
CA HIS A 118 -21.62 12.84 8.50
C HIS A 118 -20.86 14.16 8.35
N SER A 119 -21.52 15.26 8.66
CA SER A 119 -20.90 16.58 8.81
C SER A 119 -19.75 16.65 9.86
N ASN A 120 -19.54 15.60 10.63
CA ASN A 120 -18.53 15.44 11.67
C ASN A 120 -17.52 14.30 11.43
N SER A 121 -17.46 13.68 10.25
CA SER A 121 -16.41 12.70 9.99
C SER A 121 -15.04 13.39 9.91
N SER A 122 -14.22 13.21 10.93
CA SER A 122 -12.87 13.76 10.95
C SER A 122 -12.01 13.05 9.91
N ILE A 123 -11.55 13.80 8.90
CA ILE A 123 -10.54 13.31 7.95
C ILE A 123 -9.29 12.95 8.76
N THR A 124 -8.83 11.70 8.65
CA THR A 124 -7.67 11.22 9.41
C THR A 124 -6.40 11.98 9.00
N ASN A 125 -5.42 12.06 9.91
CA ASN A 125 -4.12 12.68 9.62
C ASN A 125 -3.42 11.98 8.43
N GLN A 126 -3.53 10.67 8.33
CA GLN A 126 -3.01 9.91 7.19
C GLN A 126 -3.65 10.37 5.87
N THR A 127 -4.96 10.53 5.82
CA THR A 127 -5.67 11.02 4.62
C THR A 127 -5.25 12.45 4.28
N ARG A 128 -5.10 13.34 5.29
CA ARG A 128 -4.60 14.71 5.07
C ARG A 128 -3.21 14.71 4.45
N ASN A 129 -2.30 13.91 4.98
CA ASN A 129 -0.94 13.77 4.47
C ASN A 129 -0.94 13.26 3.01
N MET A 130 -1.77 12.28 2.68
CA MET A 130 -1.90 11.78 1.31
C MET A 130 -2.46 12.85 0.36
N ILE A 131 -3.47 13.62 0.76
CA ILE A 131 -4.03 14.73 -0.02
C ILE A 131 -2.93 15.75 -0.34
N VAL A 132 -2.15 16.14 0.67
CA VAL A 132 -1.05 17.10 0.51
C VAL A 132 0.03 16.56 -0.42
N ASP A 133 0.47 15.32 -0.21
CA ASP A 133 1.49 14.67 -1.03
C ASP A 133 1.05 14.64 -2.50
N LEU A 134 -0.15 14.15 -2.77
CA LEU A 134 -0.70 14.09 -4.13
C LEU A 134 -0.85 15.49 -4.76
N ARG A 135 -1.24 16.49 -3.98
CA ARG A 135 -1.42 17.86 -4.49
C ARG A 135 -0.09 18.57 -4.74
N ILE A 136 0.85 18.48 -3.81
CA ILE A 136 2.10 19.25 -3.84
C ILE A 136 3.15 18.56 -4.72
N ASN A 137 3.41 17.26 -4.48
CA ASN A 137 4.49 16.53 -5.14
C ASN A 137 4.06 15.99 -6.51
N TYR A 138 2.81 15.53 -6.64
CA TYR A 138 2.32 14.95 -7.89
C TYR A 138 1.39 15.88 -8.68
N LYS A 139 1.14 17.12 -8.21
CA LYS A 139 0.32 18.14 -8.88
C LYS A 139 -1.09 17.68 -9.25
N VAL A 140 -1.66 16.73 -8.52
CA VAL A 140 -3.02 16.22 -8.77
C VAL A 140 -4.04 17.33 -8.53
N PRO A 141 -4.95 17.65 -9.46
CA PRO A 141 -5.97 18.68 -9.28
C PRO A 141 -6.96 18.36 -8.17
N GLU A 142 -7.52 19.39 -7.49
CA GLU A 142 -8.49 19.19 -6.41
C GLU A 142 -9.75 18.42 -6.87
N SER A 143 -10.18 18.61 -8.10
CA SER A 143 -11.31 17.86 -8.68
C SER A 143 -11.05 16.35 -8.70
N LYS A 144 -9.81 15.96 -9.02
CA LYS A 144 -9.40 14.56 -9.02
C LYS A 144 -9.20 14.02 -7.59
N LEU A 145 -8.62 14.83 -6.69
CA LEU A 145 -8.52 14.46 -5.27
C LEU A 145 -9.90 14.27 -4.64
N SER A 146 -10.87 15.10 -5.02
CA SER A 146 -12.26 14.97 -4.59
C SER A 146 -12.85 13.60 -4.95
N ILE A 147 -12.59 13.12 -6.16
CA ILE A 147 -13.02 11.78 -6.62
C ILE A 147 -12.26 10.67 -5.87
N ILE A 148 -10.92 10.80 -5.77
CA ILE A 148 -10.05 9.77 -5.14
C ILE A 148 -10.44 9.52 -3.69
N PHE A 149 -10.70 10.59 -2.95
CA PHE A 149 -10.97 10.48 -1.50
C PHE A 149 -12.45 10.52 -1.13
N GLY A 150 -13.35 10.74 -2.08
CA GLY A 150 -14.79 10.91 -1.80
C GLY A 150 -15.10 12.12 -0.92
N ILE A 151 -14.28 13.18 -1.01
CA ILE A 151 -14.37 14.39 -0.17
C ILE A 151 -14.59 15.59 -1.08
N SER A 152 -15.50 16.50 -0.71
CA SER A 152 -15.72 17.72 -1.47
C SER A 152 -14.46 18.60 -1.57
N LYS A 153 -14.38 19.48 -2.57
CA LYS A 153 -13.19 20.32 -2.82
C LYS A 153 -12.86 21.26 -1.66
N ARG A 154 -13.88 21.75 -0.92
CA ARG A 154 -13.67 22.74 0.16
C ARG A 154 -12.78 22.22 1.30
N PRO A 155 -13.01 21.03 1.91
CA PRO A 155 -12.08 20.45 2.87
C PRO A 155 -10.68 20.18 2.29
N ILE A 156 -10.58 19.74 1.03
CA ILE A 156 -9.29 19.50 0.38
C ILE A 156 -8.48 20.81 0.32
N ASN A 157 -9.09 21.90 -0.16
CA ASN A 157 -8.44 23.20 -0.23
C ASN A 157 -8.03 23.70 1.15
N LYS A 158 -8.87 23.50 2.19
CA LYS A 158 -8.53 23.84 3.58
C LYS A 158 -7.29 23.06 4.05
N ILE A 159 -7.21 21.76 3.80
CA ILE A 159 -6.06 20.92 4.17
C ILE A 159 -4.78 21.41 3.47
N VAL A 160 -4.83 21.67 2.18
CA VAL A 160 -3.68 22.16 1.40
C VAL A 160 -3.25 23.55 1.87
N SER A 161 -4.19 24.46 2.16
CA SER A 161 -3.91 25.78 2.70
C SER A 161 -3.25 25.70 4.09
N GLN A 162 -3.78 24.88 4.98
CA GLN A 162 -3.20 24.63 6.31
C GLN A 162 -1.76 24.10 6.22
N TYR A 163 -1.49 23.18 5.29
CA TYR A 163 -0.13 22.70 5.07
C TYR A 163 0.82 23.82 4.61
N LYS A 164 0.37 24.65 3.66
CA LYS A 164 1.15 25.79 3.15
C LYS A 164 1.44 26.82 4.23
N SER A 165 0.55 26.99 5.22
CA SER A 165 0.76 27.88 6.38
C SER A 165 1.62 27.27 7.50
N GLY A 166 2.21 26.08 7.28
CA GLY A 166 3.12 25.44 8.22
C GLY A 166 2.49 24.41 9.14
N ILE A 167 1.17 24.19 9.10
CA ILE A 167 0.52 23.16 9.91
C ILE A 167 0.95 21.78 9.42
N ARG A 168 1.35 20.93 10.36
CA ARG A 168 1.69 19.53 10.14
C ARG A 168 0.80 18.65 11.01
N TRP A 169 0.51 17.44 10.52
CA TRP A 169 -0.23 16.42 11.27
C TRP A 169 0.71 15.30 11.64
N ASP A 170 0.50 14.68 12.78
CA ASP A 170 1.33 13.60 13.27
C ASP A 170 1.47 12.48 12.20
N ASN A 171 2.66 11.87 12.14
CA ASN A 171 3.04 10.87 11.14
C ASN A 171 3.11 11.40 9.69
N ASN A 172 3.48 12.65 9.48
CA ASN A 172 3.73 13.17 8.13
C ASN A 172 5.09 12.66 7.60
N PRO A 173 5.13 11.76 6.59
CA PRO A 173 6.37 11.31 5.98
C PRO A 173 6.96 12.33 4.99
N ILE A 174 6.26 13.44 4.72
CA ILE A 174 6.74 14.49 3.82
C ILE A 174 7.76 15.32 4.59
N LYS A 175 8.99 14.82 4.64
CA LYS A 175 10.15 15.64 5.01
C LYS A 175 10.46 16.56 3.84
N THR A 176 10.45 17.85 4.10
CA THR A 176 10.96 18.90 3.20
C THR A 176 12.41 18.66 2.84
#